data_71d3a9328849bc4e6d7ee17b5f6088c4
#
_entry.id   71d3a9328849bc4e6d7ee17b5f6088c4
#
_cell.length_a   1.000
_cell.length_b   1.000
_cell.length_c   1.000
_cell.angle_alpha   90.00
_cell.angle_beta   90.00
_cell.angle_gamma   90.00
#
_symmetry.space_group_name_H-M   'P 1'
#
loop_
_entity.id
_entity.type
_entity.pdbx_description
1 polymer ?
#
loop_
_entity_poly.entity_id
_entity_poly.type
_entity_poly.pdbx_seq_one_letter_code
_entity_poly.pdbx_strand_id
1 'polypeptide(L)'
;MVLKNFFVLEGIDGCGKTTQIEALKATLPQDEYVFTAEPTKNSLGTMLRQVLSGKLPLSEEATAFLFAADRAEHIYGQEGILKTLSENKKIICDRYLFSSMAYQSLGNEHFNFSEYANGNFPLPEKVFFLKLPVDVALSRLDTRDAREIFENKEKLTKISLSYETIFKKLKEKNPEMDVIVLDATKFPETLTEEIITSIK
;
A
#
# COMPACT_ATOMS: atom_id res chain seq x y z
N MET A 1 5.21 -13.14 10.69
CA MET A 1 5.59 -14.03 9.57
C MET A 1 5.78 -13.18 8.33
N VAL A 2 6.90 -13.36 7.63
CA VAL A 2 7.19 -12.69 6.35
C VAL A 2 6.91 -13.66 5.20
N LEU A 3 6.15 -13.23 4.20
CA LEU A 3 5.83 -14.00 2.99
C LEU A 3 6.88 -13.73 1.92
N LYS A 4 7.61 -14.77 1.52
CA LYS A 4 8.56 -14.71 0.40
C LYS A 4 7.84 -14.51 -0.93
N ASN A 5 8.48 -13.81 -1.88
CA ASN A 5 7.92 -13.47 -3.18
C ASN A 5 6.66 -12.56 -3.12
N PHE A 6 6.41 -11.93 -1.98
CA PHE A 6 5.37 -10.93 -1.83
C PHE A 6 6.02 -9.55 -1.68
N PHE A 7 5.76 -8.66 -2.63
CA PHE A 7 6.32 -7.32 -2.72
C PHE A 7 5.21 -6.28 -2.70
N VAL A 8 5.44 -5.17 -2.03
CA VAL A 8 4.43 -4.11 -1.86
C VAL A 8 5.01 -2.76 -2.27
N LEU A 9 4.25 -1.99 -3.05
CA LEU A 9 4.53 -0.59 -3.32
C LEU A 9 3.72 0.29 -2.38
N GLU A 10 4.37 1.20 -1.67
CA GLU A 10 3.77 2.10 -0.71
C GLU A 10 4.21 3.55 -0.91
N GLY A 11 3.42 4.45 -0.39
CA GLY A 11 3.67 5.88 -0.43
C GLY A 11 2.40 6.71 -0.49
N ILE A 12 2.51 7.99 -0.30
CA ILE A 12 1.40 8.95 -0.32
C ILE A 12 0.75 9.03 -1.71
N ASP A 13 -0.44 9.61 -1.80
CA ASP A 13 -1.10 9.82 -3.08
C ASP A 13 -0.26 10.80 -3.94
N GLY A 14 -0.24 10.57 -5.25
CA GLY A 14 0.61 11.33 -6.18
C GLY A 14 2.07 10.89 -6.26
N CYS A 15 2.54 9.92 -5.43
CA CYS A 15 3.96 9.51 -5.47
C CYS A 15 4.34 8.64 -6.69
N GLY A 16 3.38 8.21 -7.52
CA GLY A 16 3.68 7.49 -8.77
C GLY A 16 3.50 5.97 -8.72
N LYS A 17 2.87 5.39 -7.68
CA LYS A 17 2.62 3.94 -7.57
C LYS A 17 1.98 3.34 -8.82
N THR A 18 0.89 3.94 -9.30
CA THR A 18 0.19 3.48 -10.50
C THR A 18 1.10 3.42 -11.72
N THR A 19 1.91 4.45 -11.93
CA THR A 19 2.91 4.49 -13.02
C THR A 19 3.90 3.33 -12.91
N GLN A 20 4.39 3.07 -11.70
CA GLN A 20 5.31 1.95 -11.46
C GLN A 20 4.64 0.59 -11.67
N ILE A 21 3.40 0.41 -11.20
CA ILE A 21 2.64 -0.82 -11.43
C ILE A 21 2.46 -1.09 -12.93
N GLU A 22 2.13 -0.06 -13.72
CA GLU A 22 1.96 -0.18 -15.17
C GLU A 22 3.29 -0.52 -15.88
N ALA A 23 4.38 0.14 -15.51
CA ALA A 23 5.71 -0.12 -16.04
C ALA A 23 6.20 -1.55 -15.70
N LEU A 24 6.00 -2.00 -14.46
CA LEU A 24 6.34 -3.35 -14.02
C LEU A 24 5.51 -4.41 -14.75
N LYS A 25 4.21 -4.19 -14.95
CA LYS A 25 3.35 -5.07 -15.76
C LYS A 25 3.81 -5.20 -17.20
N ALA A 26 4.29 -4.11 -17.78
CA ALA A 26 4.80 -4.12 -19.16
C ALA A 26 6.15 -4.84 -19.30
N THR A 27 6.93 -4.94 -18.21
CA THR A 27 8.31 -5.42 -18.24
C THR A 27 8.47 -6.85 -17.70
N LEU A 28 7.70 -7.21 -16.66
CA LEU A 28 7.85 -8.50 -15.97
C LEU A 28 7.01 -9.60 -16.64
N PRO A 29 7.49 -10.87 -16.62
CA PRO A 29 6.77 -12.01 -17.17
C PRO A 29 5.41 -12.22 -16.50
N GLN A 30 4.33 -12.20 -17.28
CA GLN A 30 2.95 -12.31 -16.77
C GLN A 30 2.62 -13.72 -16.22
N ASP A 31 3.37 -14.71 -16.59
CA ASP A 31 3.26 -16.09 -16.10
C ASP A 31 3.94 -16.30 -14.75
N GLU A 32 4.87 -15.41 -14.35
CA GLU A 32 5.56 -15.47 -13.05
C GLU A 32 4.98 -14.50 -12.02
N TYR A 33 4.52 -13.32 -12.47
CA TYR A 33 4.12 -12.22 -11.60
C TYR A 33 2.61 -11.96 -11.62
N VAL A 34 2.02 -11.87 -10.44
CA VAL A 34 0.62 -11.46 -10.24
C VAL A 34 0.60 -10.06 -9.62
N PHE A 35 -0.22 -9.19 -10.21
CA PHE A 35 -0.39 -7.82 -9.75
C PHE A 35 -1.75 -7.65 -9.08
N THR A 36 -1.73 -7.10 -7.88
CA THR A 36 -2.92 -6.86 -7.07
C THR A 36 -2.86 -5.50 -6.38
N ALA A 37 -3.91 -5.13 -5.67
CA ALA A 37 -3.98 -3.85 -4.94
C ALA A 37 -4.97 -3.92 -3.78
N GLU A 38 -4.80 -3.04 -2.80
CA GLU A 38 -5.79 -2.74 -1.77
C GLU A 38 -6.25 -1.27 -1.87
N PRO A 39 -7.58 -0.99 -1.81
CA PRO A 39 -8.69 -1.96 -1.72
C PRO A 39 -8.75 -2.91 -2.92
N THR A 40 -9.12 -4.18 -2.67
CA THR A 40 -9.23 -5.21 -3.71
C THR A 40 -10.40 -4.95 -4.67
N LYS A 41 -10.50 -5.74 -5.74
CA LYS A 41 -11.63 -5.68 -6.68
C LYS A 41 -12.84 -6.50 -6.23
N ASN A 42 -12.75 -7.22 -5.10
CA ASN A 42 -13.87 -7.98 -4.55
C ASN A 42 -14.98 -7.07 -3.97
N SER A 43 -16.03 -7.65 -3.39
CA SER A 43 -17.16 -6.93 -2.83
C SER A 43 -16.78 -5.97 -1.70
N LEU A 44 -15.84 -6.39 -0.82
CA LEU A 44 -15.37 -5.57 0.31
C LEU A 44 -14.55 -4.37 -0.19
N GLY A 45 -13.61 -4.60 -1.11
CA GLY A 45 -12.83 -3.53 -1.72
C GLY A 45 -13.69 -2.57 -2.57
N THR A 46 -14.75 -3.08 -3.19
CA THR A 46 -15.74 -2.24 -3.90
C THR A 46 -16.49 -1.35 -2.92
N MET A 47 -16.92 -1.89 -1.77
CA MET A 47 -17.54 -1.10 -0.71
C MET A 47 -16.60 -0.03 -0.17
N LEU A 48 -15.33 -0.36 0.07
CA LEU A 48 -14.31 0.59 0.48
C LEU A 48 -14.17 1.76 -0.50
N ARG A 49 -14.18 1.50 -1.81
CA ARG A 49 -14.13 2.58 -2.81
C ARG A 49 -15.35 3.50 -2.73
N GLN A 50 -16.53 2.98 -2.41
CA GLN A 50 -17.71 3.80 -2.17
C GLN A 50 -17.57 4.68 -0.92
N VAL A 51 -16.96 4.14 0.15
CA VAL A 51 -16.63 4.92 1.36
C VAL A 51 -15.63 6.02 1.04
N LEU A 52 -14.53 5.69 0.40
CA LEU A 52 -13.46 6.63 0.04
C LEU A 52 -13.94 7.74 -0.92
N SER A 53 -14.89 7.43 -1.80
CA SER A 53 -15.52 8.43 -2.69
C SER A 53 -16.65 9.23 -2.03
N GLY A 54 -16.94 9.01 -0.74
CA GLY A 54 -18.02 9.70 -0.01
C GLY A 54 -19.44 9.23 -0.37
N LYS A 55 -19.59 8.22 -1.21
CA LYS A 55 -20.90 7.66 -1.61
C LYS A 55 -21.55 6.81 -0.51
N LEU A 56 -20.75 6.22 0.36
CA LEU A 56 -21.20 5.43 1.51
C LEU A 56 -20.55 5.99 2.77
N PRO A 57 -21.28 6.77 3.58
CA PRO A 57 -20.72 7.30 4.83
C PRO A 57 -20.58 6.20 5.87
N LEU A 58 -19.38 6.02 6.40
CA LEU A 58 -19.06 5.16 7.55
C LEU A 58 -18.23 5.94 8.57
N SER A 59 -18.24 5.49 9.83
CA SER A 59 -17.28 5.99 10.82
C SER A 59 -15.84 5.57 10.46
N GLU A 60 -14.86 6.27 11.00
CA GLU A 60 -13.45 5.93 10.79
C GLU A 60 -13.12 4.51 11.29
N GLU A 61 -13.68 4.11 12.43
CA GLU A 61 -13.52 2.76 12.98
C GLU A 61 -14.13 1.69 12.07
N ALA A 62 -15.36 1.90 11.60
CA ALA A 62 -16.01 0.97 10.67
C ALA A 62 -15.22 0.84 9.35
N THR A 63 -14.69 1.95 8.86
CA THR A 63 -13.83 1.98 7.67
C THR A 63 -12.54 1.20 7.91
N ALA A 64 -11.90 1.34 9.06
CA ALA A 64 -10.70 0.60 9.43
C ALA A 64 -10.94 -0.91 9.51
N PHE A 65 -12.07 -1.35 10.12
CA PHE A 65 -12.45 -2.76 10.12
C PHE A 65 -12.73 -3.29 8.71
N LEU A 66 -13.36 -2.48 7.86
CA LEU A 66 -13.65 -2.88 6.48
C LEU A 66 -12.34 -3.07 5.68
N PHE A 67 -11.33 -2.23 5.88
CA PHE A 67 -9.99 -2.45 5.31
C PHE A 67 -9.34 -3.74 5.82
N ALA A 68 -9.47 -4.04 7.12
CA ALA A 68 -8.95 -5.29 7.68
C ALA A 68 -9.68 -6.52 7.11
N ALA A 69 -11.00 -6.42 6.91
CA ALA A 69 -11.80 -7.49 6.32
C ALA A 69 -11.44 -7.73 4.84
N ASP A 70 -11.30 -6.65 4.03
CA ASP A 70 -10.85 -6.73 2.63
C ASP A 70 -9.47 -7.40 2.54
N ARG A 71 -8.55 -7.01 3.42
CA ARG A 71 -7.20 -7.61 3.52
C ARG A 71 -7.25 -9.06 3.93
N ALA A 72 -8.10 -9.44 4.89
CA ALA A 72 -8.25 -10.83 5.29
C ALA A 72 -8.68 -11.70 4.10
N GLU A 73 -9.68 -11.27 3.32
CA GLU A 73 -10.11 -11.97 2.12
C GLU A 73 -9.03 -11.96 1.03
N HIS A 74 -8.29 -10.85 0.88
CA HIS A 74 -7.18 -10.74 -0.06
C HIS A 74 -6.04 -11.73 0.25
N ILE A 75 -5.79 -12.02 1.53
CA ILE A 75 -4.70 -12.92 1.94
C ILE A 75 -5.17 -14.36 1.97
N TYR A 76 -6.30 -14.63 2.63
CA TYR A 76 -6.74 -15.97 3.01
C TYR A 76 -7.85 -16.53 2.11
N GLY A 77 -8.44 -15.71 1.23
CA GLY A 77 -9.49 -16.13 0.31
C GLY A 77 -9.02 -17.20 -0.67
N GLN A 78 -9.97 -17.85 -1.35
CA GLN A 78 -9.69 -18.96 -2.27
C GLN A 78 -8.72 -18.57 -3.42
N GLU A 79 -8.81 -17.33 -3.90
CA GLU A 79 -7.92 -16.75 -4.92
C GLU A 79 -6.97 -15.71 -4.30
N GLY A 80 -6.67 -15.85 -3.00
CA GLY A 80 -5.89 -14.88 -2.24
C GLY A 80 -4.39 -15.01 -2.43
N ILE A 81 -3.67 -14.13 -1.73
CA ILE A 81 -2.20 -14.04 -1.78
C ILE A 81 -1.55 -15.39 -1.43
N LEU A 82 -1.99 -16.05 -0.35
CA LEU A 82 -1.38 -17.33 0.07
C LEU A 82 -1.55 -18.43 -0.98
N LYS A 83 -2.71 -18.50 -1.63
CA LYS A 83 -2.95 -19.44 -2.72
C LYS A 83 -2.03 -19.17 -3.90
N THR A 84 -1.95 -17.91 -4.33
CA THR A 84 -1.10 -17.47 -5.44
C THR A 84 0.39 -17.79 -5.18
N LEU A 85 0.89 -17.51 -3.97
CA LEU A 85 2.26 -17.85 -3.58
C LEU A 85 2.52 -19.36 -3.56
N SER A 86 1.52 -20.17 -3.18
CA SER A 86 1.64 -21.63 -3.19
C SER A 86 1.79 -22.22 -4.60
N GLU A 87 1.43 -21.46 -5.63
CA GLU A 87 1.61 -21.79 -7.04
C GLU A 87 2.96 -21.32 -7.62
N ASN A 88 3.91 -20.96 -6.76
CA ASN A 88 5.23 -20.42 -7.11
C ASN A 88 5.19 -19.13 -7.92
N LYS A 89 4.11 -18.34 -7.79
CA LYS A 89 4.01 -16.99 -8.35
C LYS A 89 4.65 -15.97 -7.42
N LYS A 90 5.11 -14.87 -7.99
CA LYS A 90 5.53 -13.67 -7.27
C LYS A 90 4.40 -12.63 -7.31
N ILE A 91 4.20 -11.90 -6.22
CA ILE A 91 3.10 -10.94 -6.12
C ILE A 91 3.64 -9.53 -5.93
N ILE A 92 3.12 -8.60 -6.71
CA ILE A 92 3.33 -7.16 -6.54
C ILE A 92 1.99 -6.52 -6.20
N CYS A 93 1.91 -5.88 -5.02
CA CYS A 93 0.69 -5.26 -4.50
C CYS A 93 0.84 -3.74 -4.42
N ASP A 94 -0.12 -2.99 -4.99
CA ASP A 94 -0.26 -1.56 -4.76
C ASP A 94 -1.01 -1.34 -3.46
N ARG A 95 -0.33 -0.84 -2.44
CA ARG A 95 -0.78 -0.66 -1.06
C ARG A 95 -1.03 -1.98 -0.30
N TYR A 96 -0.85 -1.90 1.00
CA TYR A 96 -1.10 -2.99 1.95
C TYR A 96 -1.38 -2.42 3.35
N LEU A 97 -1.15 -3.21 4.39
CA LEU A 97 -1.41 -2.82 5.78
C LEU A 97 -0.74 -1.50 6.21
N PHE A 98 0.38 -1.12 5.59
CA PHE A 98 1.10 0.11 5.93
C PHE A 98 0.29 1.36 5.57
N SER A 99 -0.43 1.32 4.44
CA SER A 99 -1.41 2.36 4.07
C SER A 99 -2.49 2.50 5.14
N SER A 100 -3.09 1.41 5.61
CA SER A 100 -4.09 1.45 6.69
C SER A 100 -3.51 2.04 7.97
N MET A 101 -2.30 1.62 8.35
CA MET A 101 -1.62 2.16 9.54
C MET A 101 -1.29 3.66 9.38
N ALA A 102 -0.90 4.12 8.19
CA ALA A 102 -0.54 5.50 7.95
C ALA A 102 -1.75 6.43 7.86
N TYR A 103 -2.83 6.01 7.18
CA TYR A 103 -4.00 6.85 6.89
C TYR A 103 -5.04 6.82 8.01
N GLN A 104 -5.19 5.70 8.72
CA GLN A 104 -6.26 5.50 9.70
C GLN A 104 -5.82 5.72 11.15
N SER A 105 -4.53 5.95 11.41
CA SER A 105 -4.02 6.25 12.77
C SER A 105 -4.16 7.72 13.18
N LEU A 106 -4.63 8.59 12.28
CA LEU A 106 -4.60 10.05 12.49
C LEU A 106 -5.71 10.60 13.38
N GLY A 107 -6.73 9.80 13.71
CA GLY A 107 -7.93 10.29 14.40
C GLY A 107 -8.06 9.93 15.88
N ASN A 108 -7.26 9.03 16.43
CA ASN A 108 -7.52 8.48 17.75
C ASN A 108 -6.25 8.41 18.63
N GLU A 109 -6.06 9.39 19.48
CA GLU A 109 -4.92 9.46 20.43
C GLU A 109 -4.93 8.33 21.48
N HIS A 110 -6.09 7.70 21.73
CA HIS A 110 -6.31 6.73 22.79
C HIS A 110 -6.34 5.27 22.37
N PHE A 111 -6.47 4.97 21.07
CA PHE A 111 -6.54 3.59 20.60
C PHE A 111 -5.91 3.47 19.23
N ASN A 112 -4.74 2.83 19.16
CA ASN A 112 -4.10 2.53 17.89
C ASN A 112 -4.78 1.32 17.23
N PHE A 113 -6.05 1.52 16.88
CA PHE A 113 -6.94 0.53 16.31
C PHE A 113 -6.38 -0.05 15.02
N SER A 114 -5.78 0.80 14.22
CA SER A 114 -5.16 0.37 12.97
C SER A 114 -3.97 -0.58 13.21
N GLU A 115 -3.15 -0.32 14.25
CA GLU A 115 -2.06 -1.24 14.62
C GLU A 115 -2.61 -2.57 15.15
N TYR A 116 -3.68 -2.55 15.94
CA TYR A 116 -4.34 -3.75 16.44
C TYR A 116 -4.96 -4.58 15.31
N ALA A 117 -5.73 -3.95 14.42
CA ALA A 117 -6.41 -4.61 13.32
C ALA A 117 -5.43 -5.19 12.28
N ASN A 118 -4.24 -4.59 12.14
CA ASN A 118 -3.28 -4.96 11.11
C ASN A 118 -2.07 -5.74 11.63
N GLY A 119 -1.84 -5.77 12.94
CA GLY A 119 -0.63 -6.36 13.53
C GLY A 119 -0.49 -7.87 13.40
N ASN A 120 -1.56 -8.57 13.06
CA ASN A 120 -1.57 -10.03 12.90
C ASN A 120 -1.48 -10.50 11.44
N PHE A 121 -1.55 -9.59 10.47
CA PHE A 121 -1.39 -9.97 9.07
C PHE A 121 0.08 -10.25 8.72
N PRO A 122 0.33 -11.20 7.80
CA PRO A 122 1.70 -11.47 7.34
C PRO A 122 2.31 -10.24 6.66
N LEU A 123 3.62 -10.11 6.80
CA LEU A 123 4.38 -9.03 6.20
C LEU A 123 4.91 -9.44 4.82
N PRO A 124 5.10 -8.50 3.89
CA PRO A 124 5.75 -8.78 2.61
C PRO A 124 7.26 -9.02 2.82
N GLU A 125 7.90 -9.67 1.86
CA GLU A 125 9.36 -9.79 1.81
C GLU A 125 10.02 -8.43 1.65
N LYS A 126 9.49 -7.60 0.73
CA LYS A 126 10.01 -6.26 0.47
C LYS A 126 8.89 -5.23 0.34
N VAL A 127 9.15 -4.06 0.89
CA VAL A 127 8.32 -2.87 0.70
C VAL A 127 9.13 -1.83 -0.06
N PHE A 128 8.63 -1.41 -1.21
CA PHE A 128 9.15 -0.28 -1.97
C PHE A 128 8.41 0.98 -1.55
N PHE A 129 9.04 1.80 -0.72
CA PHE A 129 8.47 3.06 -0.27
C PHE A 129 8.87 4.19 -1.21
N LEU A 130 7.92 4.62 -2.03
CA LEU A 130 8.08 5.74 -2.95
C LEU A 130 7.99 7.05 -2.14
N LYS A 131 9.14 7.53 -1.67
CA LYS A 131 9.23 8.76 -0.88
C LYS A 131 9.20 9.97 -1.79
N LEU A 132 8.15 10.81 -1.67
CA LEU A 132 7.97 12.03 -2.45
C LEU A 132 7.71 13.21 -1.51
N PRO A 133 8.32 14.40 -1.75
CA PRO A 133 7.95 15.61 -1.05
C PRO A 133 6.46 15.94 -1.23
N VAL A 134 5.78 16.32 -0.15
CA VAL A 134 4.33 16.54 -0.15
C VAL A 134 3.90 17.62 -1.15
N ASP A 135 4.68 18.69 -1.28
CA ASP A 135 4.37 19.76 -2.24
C ASP A 135 4.42 19.27 -3.70
N VAL A 136 5.34 18.36 -4.03
CA VAL A 136 5.39 17.72 -5.35
C VAL A 136 4.21 16.76 -5.54
N ALA A 137 3.83 16.00 -4.49
CA ALA A 137 2.66 15.13 -4.55
C ALA A 137 1.38 15.95 -4.82
N LEU A 138 1.17 17.03 -4.10
CA LEU A 138 0.03 17.93 -4.30
C LEU A 138 -0.01 18.51 -5.71
N SER A 139 1.13 18.98 -6.25
CA SER A 139 1.16 19.50 -7.63
C SER A 139 0.78 18.46 -8.69
N ARG A 140 1.10 17.18 -8.44
CA ARG A 140 0.67 16.08 -9.33
C ARG A 140 -0.81 15.73 -9.20
N LEU A 141 -1.39 15.91 -8.01
CA LEU A 141 -2.81 15.64 -7.74
C LEU A 141 -3.72 16.73 -8.28
N ASP A 142 -3.32 18.01 -8.22
CA ASP A 142 -4.08 19.14 -8.76
C ASP A 142 -4.35 19.03 -10.28
N THR A 143 -3.65 18.15 -10.99
CA THR A 143 -3.89 17.84 -12.40
C THR A 143 -4.93 16.74 -12.64
N ARG A 144 -5.54 16.16 -11.59
CA ARG A 144 -6.52 15.08 -11.67
C ARG A 144 -7.93 15.56 -11.37
N ASP A 145 -8.91 15.07 -12.15
CA ASP A 145 -10.33 15.44 -12.01
C ASP A 145 -11.03 14.84 -10.77
N ALA A 146 -10.44 13.88 -10.08
CA ALA A 146 -11.00 13.23 -8.89
C ALA A 146 -10.06 13.37 -7.70
N ARG A 147 -10.44 14.18 -6.72
CA ARG A 147 -9.78 14.29 -5.42
C ARG A 147 -10.31 13.23 -4.47
N GLU A 148 -9.43 12.39 -3.95
CA GLU A 148 -9.77 11.51 -2.84
C GLU A 148 -9.84 12.32 -1.52
N ILE A 149 -10.65 11.85 -0.55
CA ILE A 149 -11.00 12.54 0.72
C ILE A 149 -9.77 12.97 1.56
N PHE A 150 -8.58 12.44 1.26
CA PHE A 150 -7.37 12.60 2.07
C PHE A 150 -6.32 13.59 1.52
N GLU A 151 -6.65 14.45 0.57
CA GLU A 151 -5.69 15.24 -0.23
C GLU A 151 -5.37 16.66 0.28
N ASN A 152 -5.41 16.93 1.56
CA ASN A 152 -4.90 18.21 2.02
C ASN A 152 -3.43 18.12 2.50
N LYS A 153 -2.68 19.21 2.37
CA LYS A 153 -1.26 19.28 2.69
C LYS A 153 -0.93 18.81 4.10
N GLU A 154 -1.70 19.26 5.10
CA GLU A 154 -1.47 18.91 6.50
C GLU A 154 -1.64 17.40 6.71
N LYS A 155 -2.68 16.84 6.14
CA LYS A 155 -2.99 15.40 6.23
C LYS A 155 -1.93 14.55 5.54
N LEU A 156 -1.53 14.91 4.32
CA LEU A 156 -0.47 14.20 3.59
C LEU A 156 0.88 14.30 4.31
N THR A 157 1.17 15.42 4.96
CA THR A 157 2.38 15.56 5.76
C THR A 157 2.38 14.62 6.96
N LYS A 158 1.26 14.54 7.69
CA LYS A 158 1.10 13.58 8.81
C LYS A 158 1.22 12.13 8.34
N ILE A 159 0.60 11.79 7.20
CA ILE A 159 0.67 10.46 6.60
C ILE A 159 2.11 10.10 6.21
N SER A 160 2.83 11.01 5.57
CA SER A 160 4.23 10.81 5.18
C SER A 160 5.13 10.50 6.39
N LEU A 161 4.99 11.28 7.47
CA LEU A 161 5.71 11.03 8.73
C LEU A 161 5.31 9.72 9.41
N SER A 162 4.03 9.35 9.30
CA SER A 162 3.53 8.07 9.82
C SER A 162 4.19 6.90 9.13
N TYR A 163 4.33 6.91 7.80
CA TYR A 163 5.05 5.86 7.06
C TYR A 163 6.47 5.66 7.56
N GLU A 164 7.23 6.74 7.75
CA GLU A 164 8.61 6.65 8.24
C GLU A 164 8.67 6.00 9.64
N THR A 165 7.74 6.39 10.52
CA THR A 165 7.64 5.83 11.88
C THR A 165 7.27 4.35 11.85
N ILE A 166 6.28 3.97 11.01
CA ILE A 166 5.79 2.60 10.85
C ILE A 166 6.92 1.70 10.35
N PHE A 167 7.61 2.12 9.28
CA PHE A 167 8.68 1.31 8.70
C PHE A 167 9.85 1.13 9.65
N LYS A 168 10.22 2.17 10.40
CA LYS A 168 11.27 2.07 11.44
C LYS A 168 10.89 1.03 12.50
N LYS A 169 9.68 1.13 13.08
CA LYS A 169 9.20 0.20 14.12
C LYS A 169 9.10 -1.25 13.61
N LEU A 170 8.58 -1.42 12.39
CA LEU A 170 8.37 -2.76 11.85
C LEU A 170 9.66 -3.43 11.43
N LYS A 171 10.63 -2.68 10.90
CA LYS A 171 11.95 -3.22 10.56
C LYS A 171 12.73 -3.67 11.80
N GLU A 172 12.64 -2.91 12.90
CA GLU A 172 13.25 -3.29 14.18
C GLU A 172 12.68 -4.61 14.73
N LYS A 173 11.36 -4.82 14.58
CA LYS A 173 10.67 -6.03 15.06
C LYS A 173 10.76 -7.23 14.09
N ASN A 174 10.96 -6.96 12.82
CA ASN A 174 10.93 -7.96 11.74
C ASN A 174 12.11 -7.77 10.78
N PRO A 175 13.32 -8.17 11.18
CA PRO A 175 14.53 -7.96 10.38
C PRO A 175 14.51 -8.69 9.02
N GLU A 176 13.62 -9.67 8.85
CA GLU A 176 13.43 -10.41 7.59
C GLU A 176 12.65 -9.63 6.52
N MET A 177 11.95 -8.56 6.91
CA MET A 177 11.25 -7.67 5.99
C MET A 177 12.19 -6.56 5.54
N ASP A 178 12.38 -6.41 4.24
CA ASP A 178 13.14 -5.31 3.69
C ASP A 178 12.25 -4.09 3.39
N VAL A 179 12.74 -2.90 3.75
CA VAL A 179 12.13 -1.62 3.35
C VAL A 179 13.13 -0.86 2.48
N ILE A 180 12.81 -0.76 1.20
CA ILE A 180 13.61 -0.07 0.20
C ILE A 180 12.97 1.29 -0.06
N VAL A 181 13.66 2.35 0.35
CA VAL A 181 13.21 3.73 0.13
C VAL A 181 13.66 4.20 -1.24
N LEU A 182 12.70 4.51 -2.10
CA LEU A 182 12.90 5.02 -3.44
C LEU A 182 12.63 6.53 -3.49
N ASP A 183 13.54 7.30 -4.05
CA ASP A 183 13.35 8.72 -4.29
C ASP A 183 12.40 8.93 -5.49
N ALA A 184 11.11 9.17 -5.20
CA ALA A 184 10.06 9.30 -6.20
C ALA A 184 10.10 10.65 -6.99
N THR A 185 11.15 11.45 -6.82
CA THR A 185 11.45 12.58 -7.71
C THR A 185 12.22 12.16 -8.96
N LYS A 186 12.84 10.99 -8.96
CA LYS A 186 13.55 10.42 -10.11
C LYS A 186 12.59 10.10 -11.27
N PHE A 187 13.16 9.89 -12.45
CA PHE A 187 12.40 9.41 -13.61
C PHE A 187 11.76 8.04 -13.36
N PRO A 188 10.54 7.81 -13.86
CA PRO A 188 9.83 6.54 -13.65
C PRO A 188 10.63 5.30 -14.08
N GLU A 189 11.36 5.39 -15.18
CA GLU A 189 12.18 4.30 -15.73
C GLU A 189 13.28 3.87 -14.75
N THR A 190 13.96 4.85 -14.13
CA THR A 190 15.00 4.59 -13.12
C THR A 190 14.42 3.85 -11.91
N LEU A 191 13.25 4.28 -11.43
CA LEU A 191 12.58 3.61 -10.31
C LEU A 191 12.16 2.19 -10.67
N THR A 192 11.66 1.99 -11.89
CA THR A 192 11.29 0.66 -12.39
C THR A 192 12.50 -0.29 -12.40
N GLU A 193 13.64 0.18 -12.88
CA GLU A 193 14.89 -0.60 -12.89
C GLU A 193 15.38 -0.93 -11.47
N GLU A 194 15.32 0.02 -10.53
CA GLU A 194 15.67 -0.20 -9.12
C GLU A 194 14.77 -1.28 -8.49
N ILE A 195 13.46 -1.24 -8.75
CA ILE A 195 12.51 -2.25 -8.27
C ILE A 195 12.83 -3.63 -8.88
N ILE A 196 12.96 -3.72 -10.21
CA ILE A 196 13.22 -4.97 -10.92
C ILE A 196 14.53 -5.62 -10.43
N THR A 197 15.58 -4.83 -10.26
CA THR A 197 16.85 -5.32 -9.75
C THR A 197 16.73 -5.90 -8.35
N SER A 198 15.84 -5.34 -7.54
CA SER A 198 15.66 -5.76 -6.14
C SER A 198 14.80 -7.02 -5.98
N ILE A 199 13.95 -7.37 -6.96
CA ILE A 199 13.04 -8.53 -6.88
C ILE A 199 13.50 -9.76 -7.68
N LYS A 200 14.61 -9.65 -8.37
CA LYS A 200 15.31 -10.76 -9.04
C LYS A 200 16.15 -11.54 -8.06
#